data_1aa6f44bd1f897b50055833c92f94b7d
#
_entry.id   1aa6f44bd1f897b50055833c92f94b7d
#
_cell.length_a   1.000
_cell.length_b   1.000
_cell.length_c   1.000
_cell.angle_alpha   90.00
_cell.angle_beta   90.00
_cell.angle_gamma   90.00
#
_symmetry.space_group_name_H-M   'P 1'
#
loop_
_entity.id
_entity.type
_entity.pdbx_description
1 polymer ?
#
loop_
_entity_poly.entity_id
_entity_poly.type
_entity_poly.pdbx_seq_one_letter_code
_entity_poly.pdbx_strand_id
1 'polypeptide(L)'
;GALPPGFPAIEIDGRHYWDGGLVSNSPLQVVLSRPNQRPLCIYQIDLYQASDGLPYNMSQVEQREREIRFSSRTRLNTDEFRARHALSQAARRLHHRLPDELRNDPDLEMLITAGPACPVSLMHLIYRHADHESGSKDYEFSRLSMLDHWRDGLRDVDRSLKDPRWTAREVPEDGLMIFDASTPHFTAGLGAAATNRKTR
;
A
#
# COMPACT_ATOMS: atom_id res chain seq x y z
N GLY A 1 -4.97 -17.86 9.48
CA GLY A 1 -4.85 -17.15 10.62
C GLY A 1 -4.42 -17.84 11.91
N ALA A 2 -3.20 -18.41 12.01
CA ALA A 2 -2.65 -18.89 13.27
C ALA A 2 -1.74 -17.79 13.84
N LEU A 3 -2.32 -16.88 14.65
CA LEU A 3 -1.59 -15.75 15.23
C LEU A 3 -1.19 -16.05 16.69
N PRO A 4 0.11 -16.08 17.04
CA PRO A 4 0.53 -16.28 18.44
C PRO A 4 0.25 -15.02 19.30
N PRO A 5 0.09 -15.13 20.62
CA PRO A 5 0.05 -16.37 21.39
C PRO A 5 -1.32 -17.07 21.39
N GLY A 6 -2.35 -16.51 20.74
CA GLY A 6 -3.70 -17.02 20.77
C GLY A 6 -3.88 -18.38 20.07
N PHE A 7 -3.06 -18.65 19.04
CA PHE A 7 -3.13 -19.88 18.26
C PHE A 7 -1.76 -20.53 18.10
N PRO A 8 -1.68 -21.88 18.18
CA PRO A 8 -0.45 -22.61 17.91
C PRO A 8 -0.09 -22.56 16.41
N ALA A 9 1.15 -22.87 16.09
CA ALA A 9 1.57 -23.06 14.71
C ALA A 9 0.82 -24.23 14.06
N ILE A 10 0.55 -24.11 12.76
CA ILE A 10 -0.08 -25.15 11.94
C ILE A 10 0.99 -25.90 11.17
N GLU A 11 1.00 -27.23 11.26
CA GLU A 11 1.88 -28.09 10.48
C GLU A 11 1.29 -28.33 9.08
N ILE A 12 2.11 -28.09 8.06
CA ILE A 12 1.82 -28.40 6.66
C ILE A 12 3.09 -29.02 6.05
N ASP A 13 2.99 -30.24 5.56
CA ASP A 13 4.09 -30.99 4.94
C ASP A 13 5.38 -31.04 5.81
N GLY A 14 5.22 -31.29 7.10
CA GLY A 14 6.31 -31.39 8.08
C GLY A 14 6.94 -30.05 8.46
N ARG A 15 6.37 -28.91 8.06
CA ARG A 15 6.80 -27.57 8.43
C ARG A 15 5.73 -26.85 9.23
N HIS A 16 6.16 -26.04 10.19
CA HIS A 16 5.27 -25.28 11.03
C HIS A 16 5.13 -23.84 10.55
N TYR A 17 3.89 -23.36 10.45
CA TYR A 17 3.54 -22.04 9.94
C TYR A 17 2.70 -21.26 10.95
N TRP A 18 2.98 -19.99 11.06
CA TRP A 18 2.12 -18.99 11.67
C TRP A 18 1.57 -18.03 10.63
N ASP A 19 0.70 -17.12 11.06
CA ASP A 19 0.11 -16.10 10.20
C ASP A 19 1.18 -15.19 9.60
N GLY A 20 1.11 -14.98 8.30
CA GLY A 20 2.03 -14.09 7.58
C GLY A 20 1.95 -12.63 8.02
N GLY A 21 0.85 -12.23 8.68
CA GLY A 21 0.67 -10.90 9.26
C GLY A 21 1.73 -10.52 10.31
N LEU A 22 2.41 -11.53 10.92
CA LEU A 22 3.57 -11.28 11.79
C LEU A 22 4.74 -10.60 11.07
N VAL A 23 4.89 -10.88 9.77
CA VAL A 23 5.97 -10.35 8.94
C VAL A 23 5.46 -9.16 8.13
N SER A 24 4.32 -9.33 7.46
CA SER A 24 3.67 -8.28 6.67
C SER A 24 2.18 -8.56 6.56
N ASN A 25 1.37 -7.74 7.21
CA ASN A 25 -0.09 -7.88 7.20
C ASN A 25 -0.70 -7.51 5.83
N SER A 26 -0.11 -6.56 5.12
CA SER A 26 -0.52 -6.14 3.78
C SER A 26 0.70 -6.18 2.85
N PRO A 27 1.03 -7.34 2.24
CA PRO A 27 2.29 -7.54 1.51
C PRO A 27 2.26 -6.91 0.10
N LEU A 28 1.97 -5.60 0.00
CA LEU A 28 1.90 -4.83 -1.24
C LEU A 28 3.20 -4.93 -2.06
N GLN A 29 4.36 -4.95 -1.39
CA GLN A 29 5.67 -5.06 -2.04
C GLN A 29 5.78 -6.31 -2.92
N VAL A 30 5.23 -7.46 -2.47
CA VAL A 30 5.25 -8.72 -3.24
C VAL A 30 4.49 -8.57 -4.56
N VAL A 31 3.40 -7.79 -4.56
CA VAL A 31 2.61 -7.52 -5.76
C VAL A 31 3.34 -6.53 -6.66
N LEU A 32 3.86 -5.43 -6.09
CA LEU A 32 4.55 -4.38 -6.85
C LEU A 32 5.91 -4.81 -7.42
N SER A 33 6.57 -5.82 -6.83
CA SER A 33 7.85 -6.34 -7.31
C SER A 33 7.72 -7.32 -8.48
N ARG A 34 6.51 -7.82 -8.75
CA ARG A 34 6.28 -8.73 -9.89
C ARG A 34 6.34 -7.97 -11.22
N PRO A 35 7.01 -8.52 -12.23
CA PRO A 35 6.99 -7.93 -13.56
C PRO A 35 5.56 -7.97 -14.13
N ASN A 36 4.99 -6.81 -14.36
CA ASN A 36 3.65 -6.66 -14.91
C ASN A 36 3.73 -6.25 -16.38
N GLN A 37 3.13 -7.02 -17.26
CA GLN A 37 3.01 -6.72 -18.69
C GLN A 37 1.72 -5.97 -19.05
N ARG A 38 0.85 -5.74 -18.07
CA ARG A 38 -0.44 -5.04 -18.23
C ARG A 38 -0.66 -4.07 -17.08
N PRO A 39 -1.42 -3.00 -17.28
CA PRO A 39 -1.84 -2.13 -16.20
C PRO A 39 -2.49 -2.92 -15.06
N LEU A 40 -2.11 -2.62 -13.84
CA LEU A 40 -2.55 -3.33 -12.65
C LEU A 40 -3.46 -2.45 -11.81
N CYS A 41 -4.61 -2.99 -11.41
CA CYS A 41 -5.50 -2.37 -10.43
C CYS A 41 -5.45 -3.19 -9.14
N ILE A 42 -5.06 -2.54 -8.05
CA ILE A 42 -4.91 -3.16 -6.73
C ILE A 42 -5.97 -2.58 -5.80
N TYR A 43 -6.68 -3.45 -5.09
CA TYR A 43 -7.52 -3.08 -3.96
C TYR A 43 -6.82 -3.58 -2.69
N GLN A 44 -6.32 -2.64 -1.89
CA GLN A 44 -5.70 -2.93 -0.61
C GLN A 44 -6.66 -2.59 0.51
N ILE A 45 -6.90 -3.55 1.40
CA ILE A 45 -7.76 -3.39 2.57
C ILE A 45 -6.88 -3.46 3.81
N ASP A 46 -6.86 -2.38 4.58
CA ASP A 46 -6.15 -2.29 5.84
C ASP A 46 -7.14 -2.21 7.00
N LEU A 47 -7.03 -3.16 7.91
CA LEU A 47 -7.85 -3.22 9.13
C LEU A 47 -7.26 -2.40 10.27
N TYR A 48 -6.03 -1.93 10.14
CA TYR A 48 -5.28 -1.22 11.17
C TYR A 48 -4.76 0.11 10.62
N GLN A 49 -4.92 1.16 11.42
CA GLN A 49 -4.50 2.52 11.06
C GLN A 49 -3.04 2.75 11.44
N ALA A 50 -2.25 3.29 10.50
CA ALA A 50 -0.86 3.66 10.79
C ALA A 50 -0.76 4.90 11.70
N SER A 51 -1.72 5.82 11.64
CA SER A 51 -1.77 7.04 12.44
C SER A 51 -3.14 7.21 13.07
N ASP A 52 -3.15 7.60 14.34
CA ASP A 52 -4.33 7.89 15.12
C ASP A 52 -3.97 8.86 16.27
N GLY A 53 -4.96 9.28 17.06
CA GLY A 53 -4.80 10.15 18.21
C GLY A 53 -3.89 9.58 19.32
N LEU A 54 -3.60 10.39 20.32
CA LEU A 54 -2.85 9.95 21.49
C LEU A 54 -3.73 9.09 22.41
N PRO A 55 -3.25 7.93 22.88
CA PRO A 55 -3.98 7.11 23.83
C PRO A 55 -4.03 7.78 25.21
N TYR A 56 -5.17 7.68 25.89
CA TYR A 56 -5.39 8.27 27.22
C TYR A 56 -5.35 7.25 28.36
N ASN A 57 -5.33 5.94 28.06
CA ASN A 57 -5.27 4.87 29.03
C ASN A 57 -4.50 3.66 28.49
N MET A 58 -4.14 2.71 29.37
CA MET A 58 -3.33 1.55 29.02
C MET A 58 -3.98 0.64 27.98
N SER A 59 -5.30 0.47 28.00
CA SER A 59 -6.00 -0.32 26.98
C SER A 59 -5.87 0.29 25.60
N GLN A 60 -5.96 1.61 25.48
CA GLN A 60 -5.73 2.32 24.22
C GLN A 60 -4.26 2.28 23.80
N VAL A 61 -3.30 2.26 24.72
CA VAL A 61 -1.87 2.07 24.42
C VAL A 61 -1.64 0.69 23.80
N GLU A 62 -2.21 -0.36 24.38
CA GLU A 62 -2.11 -1.73 23.85
C GLU A 62 -2.78 -1.86 22.47
N GLN A 63 -3.93 -1.21 22.29
CA GLN A 63 -4.60 -1.15 21.00
C GLN A 63 -3.73 -0.42 19.97
N ARG A 64 -3.17 0.74 20.34
CA ARG A 64 -2.32 1.54 19.46
C ARG A 64 -1.03 0.81 19.06
N GLU A 65 -0.43 0.08 19.98
CA GLU A 65 0.74 -0.76 19.71
C GLU A 65 0.42 -1.83 18.65
N ARG A 66 -0.74 -2.50 18.76
CA ARG A 66 -1.22 -3.46 17.75
C ARG A 66 -1.47 -2.81 16.39
N GLU A 67 -2.13 -1.64 16.38
CA GLU A 67 -2.39 -0.89 15.14
C GLU A 67 -1.10 -0.53 14.41
N ILE A 68 -0.10 -0.04 15.14
CA ILE A 68 1.22 0.27 14.56
C ILE A 68 1.91 -0.99 14.03
N ARG A 69 1.85 -2.09 14.79
CA ARG A 69 2.48 -3.36 14.43
C ARG A 69 1.90 -3.96 13.15
N PHE A 70 0.58 -3.94 13.02
CA PHE A 70 -0.14 -4.58 11.91
C PHE A 70 -0.57 -3.62 10.79
N SER A 71 -0.32 -2.32 10.95
CA SER A 71 -0.59 -1.37 9.86
C SER A 71 0.27 -1.65 8.64
N SER A 72 -0.27 -1.33 7.47
CA SER A 72 0.46 -1.50 6.22
C SER A 72 1.62 -0.51 6.10
N ARG A 73 2.66 -0.94 5.39
CA ARG A 73 3.79 -0.08 4.99
C ARG A 73 3.58 0.47 3.58
N THR A 74 2.36 0.79 3.24
CA THR A 74 1.97 1.20 1.89
C THR A 74 2.83 2.35 1.37
N ARG A 75 3.05 3.37 2.19
CA ARG A 75 3.86 4.53 1.79
C ARG A 75 5.30 4.13 1.42
N LEU A 76 5.95 3.32 2.25
CA LEU A 76 7.31 2.84 1.97
C LEU A 76 7.36 2.07 0.65
N ASN A 77 6.42 1.14 0.45
CA ASN A 77 6.36 0.30 -0.74
C ASN A 77 6.07 1.12 -2.01
N THR A 78 5.22 2.14 -1.91
CA THR A 78 4.87 3.00 -3.03
C THR A 78 5.98 4.00 -3.37
N ASP A 79 6.72 4.51 -2.39
CA ASP A 79 7.87 5.38 -2.61
C ASP A 79 9.02 4.60 -3.27
N GLU A 80 9.28 3.36 -2.86
CA GLU A 80 10.22 2.46 -3.53
C GLU A 80 9.81 2.17 -4.98
N PHE A 81 8.52 1.88 -5.21
CA PHE A 81 8.00 1.68 -6.57
C PHE A 81 8.25 2.89 -7.46
N ARG A 82 7.93 4.10 -6.99
CA ARG A 82 8.15 5.34 -7.74
C ARG A 82 9.60 5.57 -8.05
N ALA A 83 10.50 5.35 -7.09
CA ALA A 83 11.93 5.50 -7.30
C ALA A 83 12.46 4.55 -8.38
N ARG A 84 12.05 3.28 -8.33
CA ARG A 84 12.42 2.28 -9.36
C ARG A 84 11.83 2.62 -10.73
N HIS A 85 10.57 3.05 -10.78
CA HIS A 85 9.94 3.48 -12.02
C HIS A 85 10.68 4.68 -12.62
N ALA A 86 10.98 5.71 -11.84
CA ALA A 86 11.70 6.90 -12.30
C ALA A 86 13.09 6.55 -12.86
N LEU A 87 13.81 5.66 -12.18
CA LEU A 87 15.12 5.17 -12.62
C LEU A 87 15.03 4.43 -13.98
N SER A 88 14.08 3.50 -14.10
CA SER A 88 13.85 2.77 -15.34
C SER A 88 13.46 3.69 -16.50
N GLN A 89 12.60 4.69 -16.25
CA GLN A 89 12.22 5.68 -17.26
C GLN A 89 13.42 6.56 -17.67
N ALA A 90 14.29 6.93 -16.73
CA ALA A 90 15.52 7.65 -17.04
C ALA A 90 16.46 6.81 -17.93
N ALA A 91 16.62 5.52 -17.61
CA ALA A 91 17.42 4.60 -18.42
C ALA A 91 16.84 4.44 -19.84
N ARG A 92 15.50 4.34 -19.99
CA ARG A 92 14.83 4.31 -21.31
C ARG A 92 15.08 5.57 -22.12
N ARG A 93 14.98 6.77 -21.48
CA ARG A 93 15.30 8.02 -22.16
C ARG A 93 16.77 8.11 -22.58
N LEU A 94 17.67 7.58 -21.76
CA LEU A 94 19.09 7.51 -22.07
C LEU A 94 19.36 6.57 -23.26
N HIS A 95 18.76 5.38 -23.26
CA HIS A 95 18.85 4.41 -24.35
C HIS A 95 18.54 5.03 -25.72
N HIS A 96 17.49 5.86 -25.83
CA HIS A 96 17.14 6.53 -27.08
C HIS A 96 18.14 7.59 -27.53
N ARG A 97 19.02 8.05 -26.65
CA ARG A 97 20.03 9.10 -26.92
C ARG A 97 21.43 8.56 -27.12
N LEU A 98 21.66 7.28 -26.81
CA LEU A 98 22.95 6.64 -26.96
C LEU A 98 23.22 6.22 -28.42
N PRO A 99 24.50 6.20 -28.84
CA PRO A 99 24.94 5.55 -30.08
C PRO A 99 24.53 4.06 -30.10
N ASP A 100 24.33 3.54 -31.31
CA ASP A 100 23.84 2.15 -31.48
C ASP A 100 24.75 1.09 -30.83
N GLU A 101 26.06 1.35 -30.77
CA GLU A 101 27.05 0.46 -30.15
C GLU A 101 26.83 0.28 -28.63
N LEU A 102 26.25 1.29 -27.96
CA LEU A 102 26.00 1.29 -26.52
C LEU A 102 24.55 0.95 -26.13
N ARG A 103 23.65 0.83 -27.12
CA ARG A 103 22.23 0.53 -26.85
C ARG A 103 22.00 -0.89 -26.35
N ASN A 104 22.87 -1.83 -26.73
CA ASN A 104 22.80 -3.21 -26.34
C ASN A 104 23.66 -3.53 -25.10
N ASP A 105 24.04 -2.51 -24.33
CA ASP A 105 24.77 -2.69 -23.09
C ASP A 105 23.92 -3.43 -22.05
N PRO A 106 24.42 -4.55 -21.50
CA PRO A 106 23.64 -5.37 -20.56
C PRO A 106 23.30 -4.62 -19.26
N ASP A 107 24.13 -3.70 -18.81
CA ASP A 107 23.86 -2.91 -17.61
C ASP A 107 22.70 -1.91 -17.87
N LEU A 108 22.67 -1.34 -19.09
CA LEU A 108 21.57 -0.46 -19.50
C LEU A 108 20.24 -1.25 -19.59
N GLU A 109 20.25 -2.45 -20.14
CA GLU A 109 19.08 -3.31 -20.19
C GLU A 109 18.61 -3.71 -18.80
N MET A 110 19.53 -4.04 -17.89
CA MET A 110 19.22 -4.31 -16.50
C MET A 110 18.53 -3.13 -15.82
N LEU A 111 19.00 -1.89 -16.03
CA LEU A 111 18.37 -0.68 -15.47
C LEU A 111 16.98 -0.44 -16.07
N ILE A 112 16.79 -0.65 -17.38
CA ILE A 112 15.50 -0.52 -18.04
C ILE A 112 14.48 -1.50 -17.51
N THR A 113 14.89 -2.73 -17.21
CA THR A 113 14.03 -3.81 -16.74
C THR A 113 13.82 -3.82 -15.22
N ALA A 114 14.66 -3.09 -14.47
CA ALA A 114 14.57 -3.01 -13.00
C ALA A 114 13.29 -2.34 -12.49
N GLY A 115 12.68 -1.48 -13.29
CA GLY A 115 11.42 -0.80 -12.95
C GLY A 115 10.18 -1.51 -13.48
N PRO A 116 9.01 -1.17 -12.95
CA PRO A 116 7.74 -1.69 -13.44
C PRO A 116 7.50 -1.29 -14.90
N ALA A 117 7.03 -2.23 -15.68
CA ALA A 117 6.77 -2.01 -17.11
C ALA A 117 5.45 -1.27 -17.37
N CYS A 118 4.46 -1.46 -16.48
CA CYS A 118 3.11 -0.92 -16.64
C CYS A 118 2.66 -0.14 -15.40
N PRO A 119 1.72 0.80 -15.60
CA PRO A 119 1.19 1.61 -14.52
C PRO A 119 0.34 0.79 -13.54
N VAL A 120 0.27 1.29 -12.30
CA VAL A 120 -0.48 0.69 -11.19
C VAL A 120 -1.48 1.72 -10.64
N SER A 121 -2.73 1.29 -10.48
CA SER A 121 -3.74 2.03 -9.73
C SER A 121 -4.04 1.29 -8.43
N LEU A 122 -3.82 1.92 -7.30
CA LEU A 122 -4.05 1.37 -5.97
C LEU A 122 -5.23 2.09 -5.32
N MET A 123 -6.31 1.35 -5.04
CA MET A 123 -7.37 1.78 -4.13
C MET A 123 -7.03 1.31 -2.72
N HIS A 124 -6.85 2.24 -1.80
CA HIS A 124 -6.51 1.97 -0.42
C HIS A 124 -7.73 2.19 0.46
N LEU A 125 -8.28 1.10 0.97
CA LEU A 125 -9.43 1.06 1.87
C LEU A 125 -8.93 0.84 3.29
N ILE A 126 -9.07 1.85 4.15
CA ILE A 126 -8.61 1.77 5.54
C ILE A 126 -9.83 1.74 6.44
N TYR A 127 -9.96 0.68 7.23
CA TYR A 127 -11.01 0.60 8.24
C TYR A 127 -10.69 1.59 9.38
N ARG A 128 -11.60 2.52 9.62
CA ARG A 128 -11.52 3.50 10.70
C ARG A 128 -12.55 3.16 11.76
N HIS A 129 -12.04 2.97 12.97
CA HIS A 129 -12.88 2.60 14.11
C HIS A 129 -13.97 3.63 14.42
N ALA A 130 -15.12 3.15 14.88
CA ALA A 130 -15.99 3.98 15.69
C ALA A 130 -15.41 4.10 17.11
N ASP A 131 -15.55 5.27 17.72
CA ASP A 131 -14.95 5.65 19.02
C ASP A 131 -15.27 4.70 20.20
N HIS A 132 -16.18 3.74 20.03
CA HIS A 132 -16.65 2.82 21.06
C HIS A 132 -16.17 1.35 20.87
N GLU A 133 -15.34 1.06 19.86
CA GLU A 133 -14.79 -0.28 19.68
C GLU A 133 -13.73 -0.60 20.74
N SER A 134 -13.87 -1.74 21.40
CA SER A 134 -12.93 -2.19 22.43
C SER A 134 -11.69 -2.83 21.82
N GLY A 135 -10.60 -2.89 22.59
CA GLY A 135 -9.33 -3.53 22.20
C GLY A 135 -9.39 -5.05 21.93
N SER A 136 -10.57 -5.67 21.97
CA SER A 136 -10.78 -7.11 21.71
C SER A 136 -11.01 -7.46 20.24
N LYS A 137 -10.77 -6.55 19.33
CA LYS A 137 -11.04 -6.65 17.88
C LYS A 137 -10.59 -7.96 17.23
N ASP A 138 -9.42 -8.46 17.61
CA ASP A 138 -8.85 -9.69 17.03
C ASP A 138 -9.56 -10.97 17.48
N TYR A 139 -10.38 -10.89 18.54
CA TYR A 139 -11.06 -11.99 19.17
C TYR A 139 -12.59 -11.80 19.26
N GLU A 140 -13.11 -10.69 18.75
CA GLU A 140 -14.53 -10.36 18.76
C GLU A 140 -15.22 -10.94 17.51
N PHE A 141 -15.85 -12.09 17.67
CA PHE A 141 -16.54 -12.82 16.60
C PHE A 141 -18.07 -12.85 16.79
N SER A 142 -18.64 -11.92 17.56
CA SER A 142 -20.09 -11.87 17.72
C SER A 142 -20.78 -11.56 16.39
N ARG A 143 -22.01 -12.06 16.25
CA ARG A 143 -22.79 -11.81 15.04
C ARG A 143 -23.10 -10.33 14.83
N LEU A 144 -23.28 -9.57 15.91
CA LEU A 144 -23.60 -8.14 15.83
C LEU A 144 -22.40 -7.37 15.29
N SER A 145 -21.21 -7.55 15.89
CA SER A 145 -19.98 -6.92 15.43
C SER A 145 -19.66 -7.27 13.96
N MET A 146 -19.84 -8.55 13.59
CA MET A 146 -19.65 -8.99 12.21
C MET A 146 -20.59 -8.27 11.23
N LEU A 147 -21.86 -8.12 11.59
CA LEU A 147 -22.85 -7.43 10.73
C LEU A 147 -22.56 -5.93 10.61
N ASP A 148 -22.07 -5.30 11.68
CA ASP A 148 -21.72 -3.89 11.67
C ASP A 148 -20.47 -3.65 10.82
N HIS A 149 -19.43 -4.44 11.01
CA HIS A 149 -18.21 -4.39 10.16
C HIS A 149 -18.53 -4.64 8.68
N TRP A 150 -19.41 -5.59 8.39
CA TRP A 150 -19.88 -5.88 7.02
C TRP A 150 -20.58 -4.68 6.39
N ARG A 151 -21.48 -4.01 7.11
CA ARG A 151 -22.19 -2.81 6.61
C ARG A 151 -21.23 -1.64 6.40
N ASP A 152 -20.26 -1.47 7.29
CA ASP A 152 -19.27 -0.41 7.19
C ASP A 152 -18.36 -0.63 5.99
N GLY A 153 -17.87 -1.84 5.80
CA GLY A 153 -17.09 -2.23 4.64
C GLY A 153 -17.85 -2.02 3.33
N LEU A 154 -19.12 -2.41 3.26
CA LEU A 154 -19.95 -2.18 2.07
C LEU A 154 -20.11 -0.69 1.77
N ARG A 155 -20.34 0.16 2.79
CA ARG A 155 -20.45 1.61 2.61
C ARG A 155 -19.15 2.24 2.11
N ASP A 156 -18.02 1.81 2.65
CA ASP A 156 -16.72 2.35 2.27
C ASP A 156 -16.34 1.97 0.84
N VAL A 157 -16.59 0.72 0.45
CA VAL A 157 -16.37 0.26 -0.93
C VAL A 157 -17.31 0.99 -1.90
N ASP A 158 -18.60 1.06 -1.61
CA ASP A 158 -19.58 1.72 -2.48
C ASP A 158 -19.25 3.20 -2.68
N ARG A 159 -18.89 3.92 -1.59
CA ARG A 159 -18.43 5.31 -1.65
C ARG A 159 -17.17 5.47 -2.49
N SER A 160 -16.19 4.58 -2.29
CA SER A 160 -14.91 4.65 -2.99
C SER A 160 -15.04 4.35 -4.47
N LEU A 161 -15.85 3.37 -4.84
CA LEU A 161 -16.09 3.01 -6.25
C LEU A 161 -16.90 4.07 -7.01
N LYS A 162 -17.76 4.83 -6.32
CA LYS A 162 -18.55 5.91 -6.91
C LYS A 162 -17.86 7.26 -6.91
N ASP A 163 -16.71 7.39 -6.25
CA ASP A 163 -15.99 8.66 -6.19
C ASP A 163 -15.50 9.07 -7.60
N PRO A 164 -15.84 10.30 -8.06
CA PRO A 164 -15.41 10.79 -9.37
C PRO A 164 -13.88 10.75 -9.57
N ARG A 165 -13.11 10.94 -8.51
CA ARG A 165 -11.64 10.86 -8.56
C ARG A 165 -11.14 9.45 -8.91
N TRP A 166 -11.90 8.42 -8.52
CA TRP A 166 -11.60 7.05 -8.89
C TRP A 166 -12.14 6.67 -10.27
N THR A 167 -13.38 7.04 -10.57
CA THR A 167 -14.06 6.65 -11.83
C THR A 167 -13.46 7.33 -13.05
N ALA A 168 -13.06 8.60 -12.92
CA ALA A 168 -12.44 9.40 -13.99
C ALA A 168 -10.89 9.43 -13.89
N ARG A 169 -10.29 8.47 -13.18
CA ARG A 169 -8.84 8.46 -12.94
C ARG A 169 -8.04 8.31 -14.22
N GLU A 170 -6.99 9.08 -14.28
CA GLU A 170 -5.90 8.91 -15.25
C GLU A 170 -4.67 8.38 -14.52
N VAL A 171 -3.87 7.59 -15.23
CA VAL A 171 -2.63 7.07 -14.65
C VAL A 171 -1.57 8.16 -14.75
N PRO A 172 -0.96 8.58 -13.62
CA PRO A 172 0.05 9.62 -13.63
C PRO A 172 1.36 9.17 -14.29
N GLU A 173 2.18 10.14 -14.70
CA GLU A 173 3.46 9.88 -15.36
C GLU A 173 4.46 9.08 -14.50
N ASP A 174 4.34 9.16 -13.17
CA ASP A 174 5.15 8.36 -12.24
C ASP A 174 4.72 6.88 -12.17
N GLY A 175 3.74 6.48 -12.97
CA GLY A 175 3.29 5.12 -13.13
C GLY A 175 2.49 4.56 -11.95
N LEU A 176 2.24 5.35 -10.88
CA LEU A 176 1.51 4.89 -9.70
C LEU A 176 0.48 5.93 -9.24
N MET A 177 -0.79 5.51 -9.24
CA MET A 177 -1.87 6.26 -8.61
C MET A 177 -2.30 5.58 -7.32
N ILE A 178 -2.41 6.36 -6.24
CA ILE A 178 -2.97 5.92 -4.96
C ILE A 178 -4.24 6.70 -4.70
N PHE A 179 -5.32 6.01 -4.46
CA PHE A 179 -6.61 6.58 -4.11
C PHE A 179 -7.02 6.11 -2.71
N ASP A 180 -7.32 7.06 -1.85
CA ASP A 180 -7.96 6.86 -0.54
C ASP A 180 -9.15 7.82 -0.46
N ALA A 181 -10.36 7.27 -0.33
CA ALA A 181 -11.60 8.05 -0.30
C ALA A 181 -11.69 9.02 0.89
N SER A 182 -10.93 8.78 1.95
CA SER A 182 -10.91 9.61 3.16
C SER A 182 -9.92 10.77 3.10
N THR A 183 -9.01 10.78 2.13
CA THR A 183 -8.04 11.86 1.97
C THR A 183 -8.64 12.94 1.07
N PRO A 184 -8.86 14.18 1.56
CA PRO A 184 -9.48 15.24 0.77
C PRO A 184 -8.61 15.74 -0.40
N HIS A 185 -7.31 15.42 -0.41
CA HIS A 185 -6.38 15.81 -1.46
C HIS A 185 -5.68 14.60 -2.04
N PHE A 186 -5.77 14.50 -3.35
CA PHE A 186 -4.93 13.64 -4.17
C PHE A 186 -3.46 14.05 -3.94
N THR A 187 -2.65 13.18 -3.38
CA THR A 187 -1.20 13.38 -3.41
C THR A 187 -0.70 13.02 -4.81
N ALA A 188 -0.91 13.92 -5.77
CA ALA A 188 -0.07 13.99 -6.96
C ALA A 188 1.37 14.18 -6.45
N GLY A 189 2.27 13.32 -6.92
CA GLY A 189 3.61 13.14 -6.36
C GLY A 189 4.32 14.43 -5.97
N LEU A 190 5.05 14.37 -4.87
CA LEU A 190 6.03 15.37 -4.42
C LEU A 190 7.18 15.49 -5.45
N GLY A 191 6.86 16.09 -6.59
CA GLY A 191 7.80 16.39 -7.68
C GLY A 191 8.05 17.88 -7.91
N ALA A 192 7.69 18.76 -6.93
CA ALA A 192 7.88 20.19 -7.10
C ALA A 192 8.32 20.89 -5.80
N ALA A 193 9.46 20.48 -5.26
CA ALA A 193 10.11 21.26 -4.19
C ALA A 193 11.63 21.26 -4.34
N ALA A 194 12.13 21.75 -5.50
CA ALA A 194 13.54 22.10 -5.67
C ALA A 194 13.69 23.23 -6.67
N THR A 195 13.04 24.37 -6.45
CA THR A 195 13.45 25.64 -7.09
C THR A 195 12.89 26.83 -6.31
N ASN A 196 13.43 27.08 -5.13
CA ASN A 196 13.49 28.46 -4.62
C ASN A 196 14.56 28.59 -3.53
N ARG A 197 15.83 28.62 -3.96
CA ARG A 197 16.93 29.20 -3.20
C ARG A 197 17.70 30.11 -4.15
N LYS A 198 17.21 31.30 -4.33
CA LYS A 198 18.04 32.48 -4.67
C LYS A 198 17.37 33.74 -4.12
N THR A 199 18.21 34.55 -3.49
CA THR A 199 18.04 35.92 -3.00
C THR A 199 17.47 36.10 -1.59
N ARG A 200 18.30 36.08 -0.59
CA ARG A 200 18.86 37.23 0.12
C ARG A 200 19.98 36.77 1.05
#